data_6273f1658d0fffe1ddc91d7a215330ac
#
_entry.id   6273f1658d0fffe1ddc91d7a215330ac
#
_cell.length_a   1.000
_cell.length_b   1.000
_cell.length_c   1.000
_cell.angle_alpha   90.00
_cell.angle_beta   90.00
_cell.angle_gamma   90.00
#
_symmetry.space_group_name_H-M   'P 1'
#
loop_
_entity.id
_entity.type
_entity.pdbx_description
1 polymer ?
#
loop_
_entity_poly.entity_id
_entity_poly.type
_entity_poly.pdbx_seq_one_letter_code
_entity_poly.pdbx_strand_id
1 'polypeptide(L)'
;MDHYFNELEEQITNKEKWDKSRFHVFNHEAGTGKSQNTFRILGKMFQRKTHKLPAETSKHYRVLYVQRFVKDDQLVITAETINTYAGKKVAMAFDGDDNKSKKRRNLAKESQILCISHNMYLKICYGNNGYLLENRDILIIDEYPDLLQKVSIEDNDIGHLWMESYKYKSDIIEELASKFRKWFNSRFYQTDQLKTNQMQFINFTDKEYEIFKNELKRIISSISIKKDKELFIKFQQTLENGCFFYEDGFHTFDNRLKFKLLENNIILDANAGFDHRYNLSKLFHVRKQPLYFDYSHSTLHHFKINTGKNALSKLNDFPEKVYEPLTPEQKENLLLITDLNNKKHFEKDLKKRFHTLGIDNDKLQELEKKKVKVDYFGNIIGVNTYRDFSAIAVVKTPNYDYLTYALTYFYYSFIENRKVGNIEVFKHDEIEKLRVSAVAGEIYQAIKRINRDNSQSSQIYVFTDYQEALDIVLQQLPNIKYKTNEFKVHKRKKSSDNQEKRETLFERKVENTKKFLLEFREKGEKSVQKKVLREEIEETDKSNFSKILRAMAPFLEENNFLNKGQKIYL
;
A
#
# COMPACT_ATOMS: atom_id res chain seq x y z
N MET A 1 6.47 -23.93 -23.81
CA MET A 1 5.81 -23.46 -22.57
C MET A 1 5.68 -24.54 -21.51
N ASP A 2 5.45 -25.81 -21.88
CA ASP A 2 5.22 -26.89 -20.91
C ASP A 2 6.39 -27.11 -19.94
N HIS A 3 7.63 -27.02 -20.39
CA HIS A 3 8.81 -27.18 -19.51
C HIS A 3 9.07 -26.01 -18.56
N TYR A 4 8.54 -24.80 -18.85
CA TYR A 4 8.76 -23.60 -18.05
C TYR A 4 8.14 -23.67 -16.65
N PHE A 5 7.10 -24.49 -16.47
CA PHE A 5 6.40 -24.66 -15.20
C PHE A 5 6.67 -26.02 -14.52
N ASN A 6 7.61 -26.84 -15.03
CA ASN A 6 7.88 -28.16 -14.48
C ASN A 6 8.30 -28.12 -13.00
N GLU A 7 9.17 -27.18 -12.62
CA GLU A 7 9.59 -27.04 -11.23
C GLU A 7 8.42 -26.67 -10.29
N LEU A 8 7.51 -25.82 -10.74
CA LEU A 8 6.29 -25.50 -10.00
C LEU A 8 5.35 -26.71 -9.90
N GLU A 9 5.17 -27.45 -10.99
CA GLU A 9 4.34 -28.68 -10.99
C GLU A 9 4.93 -29.73 -10.03
N GLU A 10 6.24 -29.95 -10.04
CA GLU A 10 6.90 -30.83 -9.09
C GLU A 10 6.77 -30.35 -7.64
N GLN A 11 6.93 -29.04 -7.38
CA GLN A 11 6.75 -28.49 -6.03
C GLN A 11 5.32 -28.72 -5.52
N ILE A 12 4.31 -28.61 -6.38
CA ILE A 12 2.91 -28.84 -5.99
C ILE A 12 2.64 -30.32 -5.78
N THR A 13 3.12 -31.21 -6.66
CA THR A 13 2.69 -32.61 -6.73
C THR A 13 3.59 -33.60 -6.01
N ASN A 14 4.88 -33.29 -5.85
CA ASN A 14 5.86 -34.16 -5.20
C ASN A 14 6.08 -33.78 -3.73
N LYS A 15 5.55 -34.61 -2.80
CA LYS A 15 5.61 -34.40 -1.36
C LYS A 15 7.06 -34.34 -0.83
N GLU A 16 8.04 -34.96 -1.47
CA GLU A 16 9.44 -34.94 -1.04
C GLU A 16 10.07 -33.53 -1.16
N LYS A 17 9.49 -32.66 -1.98
CA LYS A 17 9.93 -31.27 -2.16
C LYS A 17 9.28 -30.29 -1.18
N TRP A 18 8.32 -30.74 -0.37
CA TRP A 18 7.57 -29.86 0.53
C TRP A 18 8.40 -29.41 1.72
N ASP A 19 8.19 -28.18 2.13
CA ASP A 19 8.82 -27.59 3.32
C ASP A 19 7.78 -26.76 4.10
N LYS A 20 7.44 -27.25 5.30
CA LYS A 20 6.49 -26.58 6.19
C LYS A 20 7.05 -25.35 6.90
N SER A 21 8.36 -25.10 6.79
CA SER A 21 9.04 -24.01 7.50
C SER A 21 9.15 -22.71 6.70
N ARG A 22 8.96 -22.77 5.38
CA ARG A 22 9.16 -21.63 4.49
C ARG A 22 8.27 -21.67 3.26
N PHE A 23 8.21 -20.53 2.57
CA PHE A 23 7.61 -20.41 1.25
C PHE A 23 8.64 -20.67 0.15
N HIS A 24 8.27 -21.50 -0.82
CA HIS A 24 8.93 -21.57 -2.12
C HIS A 24 8.31 -20.51 -3.04
N VAL A 25 9.10 -19.51 -3.41
CA VAL A 25 8.61 -18.35 -4.18
C VAL A 25 9.07 -18.48 -5.63
N PHE A 26 8.10 -18.61 -6.55
CA PHE A 26 8.38 -18.77 -7.98
C PHE A 26 8.20 -17.44 -8.71
N ASN A 27 9.26 -16.92 -9.32
CA ASN A 27 9.28 -15.64 -10.01
C ASN A 27 9.07 -15.77 -11.53
N HIS A 28 8.23 -16.71 -11.98
CA HIS A 28 7.88 -16.79 -13.39
C HIS A 28 7.43 -15.43 -13.92
N GLU A 29 7.89 -15.09 -15.11
CA GLU A 29 7.68 -13.77 -15.69
C GLU A 29 6.20 -13.39 -15.82
N ALA A 30 5.91 -12.09 -15.67
CA ALA A 30 4.54 -11.58 -15.84
C ALA A 30 4.06 -11.78 -17.29
N GLY A 31 2.84 -12.31 -17.47
CA GLY A 31 2.28 -12.60 -18.79
C GLY A 31 2.46 -14.02 -19.28
N THR A 32 3.30 -14.85 -18.63
CA THR A 32 3.51 -16.25 -19.01
C THR A 32 2.38 -17.20 -18.64
N GLY A 33 1.34 -16.71 -17.97
CA GLY A 33 0.20 -17.53 -17.59
C GLY A 33 0.38 -18.32 -16.29
N LYS A 34 1.16 -17.83 -15.32
CA LYS A 34 1.37 -18.46 -14.00
C LYS A 34 0.10 -19.01 -13.38
N SER A 35 -0.90 -18.15 -13.16
CA SER A 35 -2.15 -18.53 -12.51
C SER A 35 -2.90 -19.58 -13.31
N GLN A 36 -2.97 -19.45 -14.66
CA GLN A 36 -3.64 -20.41 -15.53
C GLN A 36 -2.95 -21.79 -15.52
N ASN A 37 -1.61 -21.81 -15.54
CA ASN A 37 -0.86 -23.06 -15.42
C ASN A 37 -1.04 -23.70 -14.03
N THR A 38 -1.06 -22.89 -12.98
CA THR A 38 -1.37 -23.38 -11.62
C THR A 38 -2.77 -24.00 -11.57
N PHE A 39 -3.80 -23.38 -12.16
CA PHE A 39 -5.16 -23.93 -12.22
C PHE A 39 -5.18 -25.26 -13.00
N ARG A 40 -4.42 -25.36 -14.11
CA ARG A 40 -4.27 -26.59 -14.88
C ARG A 40 -3.63 -27.69 -14.05
N ILE A 41 -2.54 -27.41 -13.33
CA ILE A 41 -1.84 -28.36 -12.46
C ILE A 41 -2.81 -28.85 -11.36
N LEU A 42 -3.46 -27.92 -10.65
CA LEU A 42 -4.43 -28.23 -9.60
C LEU A 42 -5.59 -29.06 -10.12
N GLY A 43 -6.15 -28.72 -11.27
CA GLY A 43 -7.22 -29.49 -11.90
C GLY A 43 -6.78 -30.90 -12.25
N LYS A 44 -5.61 -31.07 -12.87
CA LYS A 44 -5.04 -32.37 -13.24
C LYS A 44 -4.81 -33.30 -12.03
N MET A 45 -4.44 -32.76 -10.86
CA MET A 45 -4.27 -33.56 -9.64
C MET A 45 -5.55 -34.34 -9.26
N PHE A 46 -6.72 -33.87 -9.67
CA PHE A 46 -8.02 -34.45 -9.33
C PHE A 46 -8.71 -35.15 -10.51
N GLN A 47 -8.10 -35.19 -11.69
CA GLN A 47 -8.60 -35.98 -12.81
C GLN A 47 -8.61 -37.48 -12.42
N ARG A 48 -9.63 -38.21 -12.87
CA ARG A 48 -9.66 -39.69 -12.71
C ARG A 48 -8.46 -40.26 -13.45
N LYS A 49 -7.54 -40.89 -12.74
CA LYS A 49 -6.46 -41.67 -13.36
C LYS A 49 -7.11 -42.86 -14.05
N THR A 50 -7.06 -42.89 -15.38
CA THR A 50 -7.27 -44.10 -16.15
C THR A 50 -6.17 -45.09 -15.76
N HIS A 51 -6.54 -46.20 -15.18
CA HIS A 51 -5.80 -47.43 -14.90
C HIS A 51 -4.28 -47.39 -15.05
N LYS A 52 -3.52 -47.20 -13.97
CA LYS A 52 -2.16 -47.72 -13.74
C LYS A 52 -1.37 -46.99 -12.65
N LEU A 53 -1.90 -46.84 -11.43
CA LEU A 53 -1.05 -46.51 -10.29
C LEU A 53 -1.52 -47.25 -9.02
N PRO A 54 -0.61 -47.68 -8.13
CA PRO A 54 -0.95 -48.41 -6.91
C PRO A 54 -1.90 -47.58 -6.02
N ALA A 55 -2.81 -48.24 -5.31
CA ALA A 55 -3.83 -47.64 -4.47
C ALA A 55 -3.31 -46.76 -3.33
N GLU A 56 -2.03 -46.82 -2.99
CA GLU A 56 -1.40 -46.04 -1.92
C GLU A 56 -1.09 -44.57 -2.29
N THR A 57 -1.14 -44.19 -3.57
CA THR A 57 -0.87 -42.80 -4.02
C THR A 57 -2.13 -41.93 -4.18
N SER A 58 -3.30 -42.40 -3.72
CA SER A 58 -4.57 -41.71 -3.92
C SER A 58 -4.98 -40.78 -2.78
N LYS A 59 -4.09 -40.38 -1.90
CA LYS A 59 -4.40 -39.32 -0.93
C LYS A 59 -4.50 -37.99 -1.67
N HIS A 60 -5.71 -37.54 -1.94
CA HIS A 60 -5.94 -36.23 -2.56
C HIS A 60 -5.58 -35.14 -1.55
N TYR A 61 -4.50 -34.42 -1.79
CA TYR A 61 -4.10 -33.30 -0.98
C TYR A 61 -5.13 -32.17 -1.08
N ARG A 62 -5.37 -31.47 0.03
CA ARG A 62 -6.25 -30.32 0.07
C ARG A 62 -5.47 -29.02 -0.08
N VAL A 63 -6.00 -28.11 -0.88
CA VAL A 63 -5.32 -26.88 -1.28
C VAL A 63 -6.08 -25.65 -0.78
N LEU A 64 -5.36 -24.67 -0.25
CA LEU A 64 -5.82 -23.31 -0.08
C LEU A 64 -5.15 -22.45 -1.16
N TYR A 65 -5.94 -21.90 -2.07
CA TYR A 65 -5.50 -20.98 -3.10
C TYR A 65 -5.91 -19.55 -2.72
N VAL A 66 -4.94 -18.65 -2.62
CA VAL A 66 -5.13 -17.27 -2.17
C VAL A 66 -4.79 -16.33 -3.31
N GLN A 67 -5.73 -15.47 -3.72
CA GLN A 67 -5.49 -14.49 -4.77
C GLN A 67 -5.69 -13.06 -4.30
N ARG A 68 -4.91 -12.13 -4.86
CA ARG A 68 -4.92 -10.72 -4.47
C ARG A 68 -6.18 -10.01 -4.91
N PHE A 69 -6.58 -10.24 -6.15
CA PHE A 69 -7.67 -9.51 -6.78
C PHE A 69 -8.96 -10.33 -6.81
N VAL A 70 -10.10 -9.72 -6.42
CA VAL A 70 -11.39 -10.42 -6.26
C VAL A 70 -12.57 -9.64 -6.81
N LYS A 71 -12.33 -8.59 -7.64
CA LYS A 71 -13.41 -7.88 -8.33
C LYS A 71 -14.02 -8.76 -9.41
N ASP A 72 -15.25 -8.45 -9.80
CA ASP A 72 -15.94 -9.06 -10.94
C ASP A 72 -15.96 -10.61 -10.89
N ASP A 73 -16.33 -11.16 -9.74
CA ASP A 73 -16.46 -12.61 -9.50
C ASP A 73 -15.18 -13.44 -9.73
N GLN A 74 -14.01 -12.81 -9.67
CA GLN A 74 -12.71 -13.46 -9.96
C GLN A 74 -12.47 -14.73 -9.13
N LEU A 75 -12.91 -14.80 -7.88
CA LEU A 75 -12.80 -16.03 -7.06
C LEU A 75 -13.65 -17.17 -7.64
N VAL A 76 -14.85 -16.86 -8.10
CA VAL A 76 -15.75 -17.83 -8.73
C VAL A 76 -15.16 -18.32 -10.04
N ILE A 77 -14.69 -17.40 -10.89
CA ILE A 77 -14.05 -17.72 -12.18
C ILE A 77 -12.81 -18.62 -11.94
N THR A 78 -12.01 -18.34 -10.91
CA THR A 78 -10.86 -19.18 -10.54
C THR A 78 -11.29 -20.60 -10.18
N ALA A 79 -12.29 -20.74 -9.30
CA ALA A 79 -12.78 -22.04 -8.90
C ALA A 79 -13.39 -22.83 -10.08
N GLU A 80 -14.16 -22.18 -10.94
CA GLU A 80 -14.75 -22.77 -12.14
C GLU A 80 -13.69 -23.20 -13.16
N THR A 81 -12.65 -22.38 -13.35
CA THR A 81 -11.52 -22.72 -14.23
C THR A 81 -10.81 -24.00 -13.74
N ILE A 82 -10.54 -24.09 -12.44
CA ILE A 82 -9.93 -25.30 -11.85
C ILE A 82 -10.87 -26.51 -12.01
N ASN A 83 -12.17 -26.34 -11.78
CA ASN A 83 -13.18 -27.39 -11.96
C ASN A 83 -13.26 -27.88 -13.40
N THR A 84 -13.15 -26.97 -14.37
CA THR A 84 -13.09 -27.29 -15.80
C THR A 84 -11.87 -28.18 -16.11
N TYR A 85 -10.68 -27.83 -15.62
CA TYR A 85 -9.51 -28.68 -15.79
C TYR A 85 -9.61 -30.01 -15.06
N ALA A 86 -10.30 -30.08 -13.93
CA ALA A 86 -10.52 -31.33 -13.19
C ALA A 86 -11.59 -32.23 -13.82
N GLY A 87 -12.46 -31.70 -14.68
CA GLY A 87 -13.64 -32.40 -15.21
C GLY A 87 -14.71 -32.73 -14.16
N LYS A 88 -14.63 -32.14 -12.98
CA LYS A 88 -15.57 -32.30 -11.86
C LYS A 88 -15.42 -31.16 -10.85
N LYS A 89 -16.42 -31.02 -9.95
CA LYS A 89 -16.42 -30.00 -8.91
C LYS A 89 -15.47 -30.37 -7.76
N VAL A 90 -14.28 -29.76 -7.72
CA VAL A 90 -13.23 -29.94 -6.71
C VAL A 90 -12.87 -28.62 -6.01
N ALA A 91 -13.08 -27.49 -6.68
CA ALA A 91 -12.77 -26.16 -6.20
C ALA A 91 -14.02 -25.37 -5.83
N MET A 92 -13.89 -24.52 -4.83
CA MET A 92 -14.95 -23.65 -4.32
C MET A 92 -14.36 -22.26 -4.01
N ALA A 93 -15.07 -21.22 -4.45
CA ALA A 93 -14.83 -19.85 -4.01
C ALA A 93 -15.44 -19.61 -2.62
N PHE A 94 -14.75 -18.84 -1.78
CA PHE A 94 -15.21 -18.50 -0.44
C PHE A 94 -14.82 -17.05 -0.08
N ASP A 95 -15.80 -16.25 0.26
CA ASP A 95 -15.64 -14.83 0.57
C ASP A 95 -16.14 -14.43 1.97
N GLY A 96 -16.23 -13.11 2.23
CA GLY A 96 -16.69 -12.57 3.51
C GLY A 96 -18.17 -12.84 3.79
N ASP A 97 -19.02 -12.89 2.77
CA ASP A 97 -20.45 -13.15 2.92
C ASP A 97 -20.71 -14.64 3.12
N ASP A 98 -19.99 -15.50 2.41
CA ASP A 98 -19.98 -16.94 2.65
C ASP A 98 -19.65 -17.29 4.11
N ASN A 99 -18.72 -16.53 4.73
CA ASN A 99 -18.34 -16.74 6.12
C ASN A 99 -19.47 -16.49 7.13
N LYS A 100 -20.54 -15.77 6.76
CA LYS A 100 -21.72 -15.57 7.60
C LYS A 100 -22.63 -16.80 7.64
N SER A 101 -22.56 -17.69 6.64
CA SER A 101 -23.39 -18.88 6.50
C SER A 101 -22.73 -20.13 7.08
N LYS A 102 -23.37 -20.78 8.08
CA LYS A 102 -22.90 -22.06 8.64
C LYS A 102 -22.78 -23.16 7.56
N LYS A 103 -23.74 -23.21 6.64
CA LYS A 103 -23.75 -24.18 5.51
C LYS A 103 -22.53 -23.98 4.61
N ARG A 104 -22.23 -22.72 4.24
CA ARG A 104 -21.09 -22.37 3.38
C ARG A 104 -19.76 -22.66 4.08
N ARG A 105 -19.64 -22.37 5.39
CA ARG A 105 -18.44 -22.73 6.17
C ARG A 105 -18.18 -24.24 6.19
N ASN A 106 -19.22 -25.05 6.34
CA ASN A 106 -19.07 -26.51 6.30
C ASN A 106 -18.62 -27.00 4.91
N LEU A 107 -19.22 -26.48 3.84
CA LEU A 107 -18.79 -26.78 2.47
C LEU A 107 -17.33 -26.35 2.22
N ALA A 108 -16.92 -25.21 2.75
CA ALA A 108 -15.53 -24.74 2.65
C ALA A 108 -14.55 -25.70 3.36
N LYS A 109 -14.91 -26.23 4.54
CA LYS A 109 -14.11 -27.23 5.24
C LYS A 109 -13.96 -28.55 4.45
N GLU A 110 -14.99 -28.93 3.70
CA GLU A 110 -15.03 -30.20 2.94
C GLU A 110 -14.40 -30.07 1.55
N SER A 111 -14.30 -28.85 1.00
CA SER A 111 -13.79 -28.63 -0.36
C SER A 111 -12.33 -29.08 -0.49
N GLN A 112 -12.00 -29.71 -1.62
CA GLN A 112 -10.61 -30.12 -1.89
C GLN A 112 -9.72 -28.92 -2.19
N ILE A 113 -10.22 -27.96 -2.98
CA ILE A 113 -9.53 -26.71 -3.26
C ILE A 113 -10.42 -25.56 -2.81
N LEU A 114 -9.90 -24.70 -1.95
CA LEU A 114 -10.59 -23.50 -1.48
C LEU A 114 -9.90 -22.25 -2.03
N CYS A 115 -10.64 -21.45 -2.79
CA CYS A 115 -10.15 -20.18 -3.33
C CYS A 115 -10.63 -19.03 -2.45
N ILE A 116 -9.71 -18.25 -1.90
CA ILE A 116 -9.99 -17.11 -1.02
C ILE A 116 -9.20 -15.86 -1.45
N SER A 117 -9.58 -14.71 -0.93
CA SER A 117 -8.86 -13.45 -1.13
C SER A 117 -7.68 -13.28 -0.16
N HIS A 118 -6.71 -12.40 -0.52
CA HIS A 118 -5.67 -11.94 0.40
C HIS A 118 -6.26 -11.39 1.71
N ASN A 119 -7.36 -10.63 1.65
CA ASN A 119 -8.02 -10.11 2.85
C ASN A 119 -8.53 -11.23 3.78
N MET A 120 -9.02 -12.34 3.21
CA MET A 120 -9.42 -13.50 4.01
C MET A 120 -8.20 -14.20 4.62
N TYR A 121 -7.10 -14.33 3.87
CA TYR A 121 -5.85 -14.89 4.37
C TYR A 121 -5.25 -14.01 5.49
N LEU A 122 -5.30 -12.67 5.37
CA LEU A 122 -4.91 -11.76 6.44
C LEU A 122 -5.71 -12.00 7.74
N LYS A 123 -7.03 -12.22 7.63
CA LYS A 123 -7.86 -12.59 8.80
C LYS A 123 -7.40 -13.90 9.43
N ILE A 124 -7.01 -14.89 8.62
CA ILE A 124 -6.44 -16.16 9.10
C ILE A 124 -5.10 -15.91 9.81
N CYS A 125 -4.22 -15.10 9.21
CA CYS A 125 -2.93 -14.72 9.82
C CYS A 125 -3.10 -13.98 11.15
N TYR A 126 -4.21 -13.24 11.32
CA TYR A 126 -4.60 -12.56 12.54
C TYR A 126 -5.17 -13.49 13.63
N GLY A 127 -5.38 -14.77 13.30
CA GLY A 127 -5.96 -15.76 14.21
C GLY A 127 -7.46 -15.97 14.06
N ASN A 128 -8.11 -15.27 13.11
CA ASN A 128 -9.52 -15.48 12.79
C ASN A 128 -9.66 -16.55 11.69
N ASN A 129 -10.83 -17.21 11.62
CA ASN A 129 -11.15 -18.16 10.54
C ASN A 129 -10.12 -19.31 10.36
N GLY A 130 -9.39 -19.69 11.41
CA GLY A 130 -8.38 -20.76 11.37
C GLY A 130 -8.92 -22.09 10.86
N TYR A 131 -10.23 -22.33 10.99
CA TYR A 131 -10.92 -23.52 10.46
C TYR A 131 -10.77 -23.70 8.94
N LEU A 132 -10.42 -22.62 8.20
CA LEU A 132 -10.19 -22.70 6.76
C LEU A 132 -8.84 -23.36 6.41
N LEU A 133 -7.93 -23.48 7.39
CA LEU A 133 -6.67 -24.21 7.26
C LEU A 133 -6.78 -25.69 7.64
N GLU A 134 -7.82 -26.06 8.38
CA GLU A 134 -7.98 -27.42 8.89
C GLU A 134 -7.99 -28.45 7.76
N ASN A 135 -7.19 -29.50 7.90
CA ASN A 135 -7.04 -30.59 6.92
C ASN A 135 -6.61 -30.15 5.52
N ARG A 136 -5.86 -29.05 5.40
CA ARG A 136 -5.23 -28.63 4.16
C ARG A 136 -3.72 -28.84 4.21
N ASP A 137 -3.17 -29.24 3.08
CA ASP A 137 -1.77 -29.62 2.96
C ASP A 137 -0.95 -28.56 2.19
N ILE A 138 -1.57 -27.89 1.22
CA ILE A 138 -0.89 -26.99 0.29
C ILE A 138 -1.50 -25.59 0.38
N LEU A 139 -0.64 -24.59 0.58
CA LEU A 139 -0.96 -23.17 0.49
C LEU A 139 -0.30 -22.60 -0.77
N ILE A 140 -1.10 -22.01 -1.65
CA ILE A 140 -0.62 -21.28 -2.82
C ILE A 140 -1.14 -19.85 -2.75
N ILE A 141 -0.24 -18.88 -2.78
CA ILE A 141 -0.57 -17.46 -2.74
C ILE A 141 -0.15 -16.81 -4.06
N ASP A 142 -1.09 -16.22 -4.78
CA ASP A 142 -0.83 -15.47 -6.01
C ASP A 142 -0.53 -14.00 -5.66
N GLU A 143 0.69 -13.59 -5.92
CA GLU A 143 1.36 -12.35 -5.51
C GLU A 143 1.69 -12.28 -4.00
N TYR A 144 2.63 -11.38 -3.64
CA TYR A 144 3.10 -11.18 -2.27
C TYR A 144 1.96 -10.77 -1.32
N PRO A 145 1.73 -11.50 -0.23
CA PRO A 145 0.73 -11.13 0.77
C PRO A 145 1.35 -10.15 1.77
N ASP A 146 0.98 -8.87 1.69
CA ASP A 146 1.47 -7.86 2.62
C ASP A 146 0.79 -7.98 3.99
N LEU A 147 1.54 -8.45 4.99
CA LEU A 147 1.08 -8.59 6.37
C LEU A 147 1.39 -7.35 7.23
N LEU A 148 2.09 -6.36 6.70
CA LEU A 148 2.43 -5.17 7.48
C LEU A 148 1.17 -4.35 7.79
N GLN A 149 0.77 -4.32 9.05
CA GLN A 149 -0.23 -3.41 9.56
C GLN A 149 0.46 -2.37 10.43
N LYS A 150 0.48 -1.12 9.98
CA LYS A 150 1.07 0.00 10.71
C LYS A 150 0.26 0.29 11.98
N VAL A 151 0.96 0.52 13.07
CA VAL A 151 0.41 1.00 14.34
C VAL A 151 1.08 2.32 14.66
N SER A 152 0.30 3.36 14.84
CA SER A 152 0.80 4.70 15.17
C SER A 152 0.11 5.23 16.41
N ILE A 153 0.90 5.85 17.31
CA ILE A 153 0.44 6.58 18.48
C ILE A 153 0.75 8.05 18.23
N GLU A 154 -0.29 8.85 18.13
CA GLU A 154 -0.22 10.30 17.98
C GLU A 154 -0.53 10.99 19.30
N ASP A 155 -0.34 12.30 19.37
CA ASP A 155 -0.61 13.12 20.56
C ASP A 155 -2.02 12.93 21.12
N ASN A 156 -3.02 12.82 20.24
CA ASN A 156 -4.40 12.58 20.64
C ASN A 156 -4.60 11.20 21.29
N ASP A 157 -3.90 10.16 20.81
CA ASP A 157 -3.98 8.82 21.40
C ASP A 157 -3.45 8.82 22.84
N ILE A 158 -2.38 9.59 23.11
CA ILE A 158 -1.79 9.72 24.46
C ILE A 158 -2.81 10.40 25.40
N GLY A 159 -3.46 11.47 24.92
CA GLY A 159 -4.52 12.15 25.68
C GLY A 159 -5.72 11.23 25.96
N HIS A 160 -6.13 10.43 24.99
CA HIS A 160 -7.21 9.44 25.16
C HIS A 160 -6.81 8.36 26.18
N LEU A 161 -5.57 7.82 26.10
CA LEU A 161 -5.10 6.83 27.08
C LEU A 161 -5.17 7.38 28.51
N TRP A 162 -4.76 8.63 28.70
CA TRP A 162 -4.85 9.29 30.01
C TRP A 162 -6.29 9.41 30.50
N MET A 163 -7.25 9.77 29.63
CA MET A 163 -8.66 9.80 29.98
C MET A 163 -9.23 8.41 30.34
N GLU A 164 -8.84 7.37 29.58
CA GLU A 164 -9.30 6.01 29.82
C GLU A 164 -8.73 5.43 31.13
N SER A 165 -7.58 5.94 31.66
CA SER A 165 -7.03 5.51 32.95
C SER A 165 -8.04 5.72 34.11
N TYR A 166 -8.80 6.81 34.09
CA TYR A 166 -9.88 7.07 35.05
C TYR A 166 -11.03 6.07 34.94
N LYS A 167 -11.43 5.74 33.70
CA LYS A 167 -12.51 4.80 33.44
C LYS A 167 -12.18 3.41 33.95
N TYR A 168 -10.94 2.96 33.75
CA TYR A 168 -10.46 1.65 34.18
C TYR A 168 -9.81 1.68 35.58
N LYS A 169 -9.79 2.84 36.25
CA LYS A 169 -9.23 3.06 37.60
C LYS A 169 -7.81 2.50 37.72
N SER A 170 -6.93 2.86 36.78
CA SER A 170 -5.58 2.35 36.72
C SER A 170 -4.54 3.48 36.74
N ASP A 171 -3.90 3.66 37.89
CA ASP A 171 -2.79 4.61 38.09
C ASP A 171 -1.59 4.21 37.21
N ILE A 172 -1.44 2.92 36.92
CA ILE A 172 -0.39 2.37 36.04
C ILE A 172 -0.57 2.90 34.61
N ILE A 173 -1.81 2.94 34.11
CA ILE A 173 -2.11 3.46 32.76
C ILE A 173 -1.95 4.99 32.73
N GLU A 174 -2.29 5.68 33.83
CA GLU A 174 -2.06 7.13 33.95
C GLU A 174 -0.55 7.44 33.89
N GLU A 175 0.27 6.68 34.63
CA GLU A 175 1.72 6.80 34.59
C GLU A 175 2.27 6.53 33.20
N LEU A 176 1.78 5.47 32.51
CA LEU A 176 2.17 5.16 31.14
C LEU A 176 1.87 6.33 30.18
N ALA A 177 0.66 6.88 30.24
CA ALA A 177 0.27 8.03 29.42
C ALA A 177 1.17 9.24 29.71
N SER A 178 1.49 9.50 30.98
CA SER A 178 2.41 10.56 31.40
C SER A 178 3.83 10.37 30.89
N LYS A 179 4.35 9.11 30.88
CA LYS A 179 5.66 8.79 30.29
C LYS A 179 5.67 9.05 28.78
N PHE A 180 4.66 8.58 28.05
CA PHE A 180 4.53 8.84 26.59
C PHE A 180 4.42 10.33 26.29
N ARG A 181 3.67 11.10 27.09
CA ARG A 181 3.57 12.56 26.95
C ARG A 181 4.91 13.25 27.15
N LYS A 182 5.68 12.85 28.16
CA LYS A 182 7.03 13.40 28.40
C LYS A 182 7.96 13.10 27.24
N TRP A 183 7.94 11.88 26.69
CA TRP A 183 8.76 11.51 25.53
C TRP A 183 8.34 12.26 24.28
N PHE A 184 7.04 12.35 24.03
CA PHE A 184 6.51 13.10 22.89
C PHE A 184 6.99 14.55 22.93
N ASN A 185 6.82 15.23 24.05
CA ASN A 185 7.25 16.62 24.20
C ASN A 185 8.76 16.78 24.08
N SER A 186 9.55 15.96 24.76
CA SER A 186 11.01 16.05 24.70
C SER A 186 11.58 15.85 23.29
N ARG A 187 10.98 14.95 22.51
CA ARG A 187 11.41 14.63 21.14
C ARG A 187 10.87 15.61 20.12
N PHE A 188 9.64 16.07 20.29
CA PHE A 188 9.04 17.09 19.44
C PHE A 188 9.86 18.38 19.47
N TYR A 189 10.29 18.84 20.65
CA TYR A 189 11.15 20.02 20.76
C TYR A 189 12.60 19.80 20.30
N GLN A 190 13.09 18.57 20.33
CA GLN A 190 14.40 18.23 19.79
C GLN A 190 14.43 18.15 18.26
N THR A 191 13.34 17.78 17.62
CA THR A 191 13.26 17.72 16.16
C THR A 191 13.29 19.09 15.49
N ASP A 192 12.89 20.16 16.18
CA ASP A 192 13.08 21.54 15.71
C ASP A 192 14.56 21.97 15.68
N GLN A 193 15.42 21.30 16.45
CA GLN A 193 16.87 21.60 16.52
C GLN A 193 17.74 20.54 15.81
N LEU A 194 17.29 19.31 15.66
CA LEU A 194 17.98 18.21 15.00
C LEU A 194 17.36 18.02 13.61
N LYS A 195 18.20 18.00 12.59
CA LYS A 195 17.83 17.73 11.18
C LYS A 195 16.77 16.62 11.11
N THR A 196 15.64 16.91 10.52
CA THR A 196 14.41 16.13 10.34
C THR A 196 14.57 14.78 9.62
N ASN A 197 15.79 14.24 9.49
CA ASN A 197 16.09 13.08 8.65
C ASN A 197 16.41 11.81 9.45
N GLN A 198 16.04 11.72 10.74
CA GLN A 198 16.34 10.55 11.57
C GLN A 198 15.09 9.99 12.22
N MET A 199 14.84 8.68 12.04
CA MET A 199 13.88 7.91 12.81
C MET A 199 14.58 7.39 14.06
N GLN A 200 14.13 7.81 15.23
CA GLN A 200 14.71 7.38 16.51
C GLN A 200 14.04 6.09 16.97
N PHE A 201 14.82 5.03 17.17
CA PHE A 201 14.30 3.78 17.70
C PHE A 201 14.23 3.82 19.22
N ILE A 202 13.08 3.42 19.77
CA ILE A 202 12.82 3.32 21.21
C ILE A 202 12.51 1.87 21.53
N ASN A 203 13.26 1.34 22.51
CA ASN A 203 13.08 0.00 23.00
C ASN A 203 12.47 0.04 24.42
N PHE A 204 11.63 -0.93 24.74
CA PHE A 204 10.93 -1.06 26.02
C PHE A 204 11.24 -2.41 26.68
N THR A 205 12.52 -2.83 26.64
CA THR A 205 12.97 -4.12 27.20
C THR A 205 13.28 -4.07 28.70
N ASP A 206 13.40 -2.88 29.29
CA ASP A 206 13.69 -2.73 30.70
C ASP A 206 12.55 -3.28 31.57
N LYS A 207 12.91 -3.86 32.70
CA LYS A 207 11.97 -4.51 33.61
C LYS A 207 10.83 -3.58 34.10
N GLU A 208 11.09 -2.28 34.13
CA GLU A 208 10.06 -1.30 34.54
C GLU A 208 8.85 -1.30 33.57
N TYR A 209 9.04 -1.65 32.28
CA TYR A 209 7.93 -1.69 31.31
C TYR A 209 7.05 -2.94 31.43
N GLU A 210 7.50 -3.99 32.12
CA GLU A 210 6.70 -5.21 32.28
C GLU A 210 5.41 -4.97 33.08
N ILE A 211 5.43 -4.02 34.01
CA ILE A 211 4.24 -3.64 34.78
C ILE A 211 3.15 -3.05 33.87
N PHE A 212 3.55 -2.18 32.92
CA PHE A 212 2.64 -1.57 31.95
C PHE A 212 2.11 -2.60 30.94
N LYS A 213 2.97 -3.50 30.45
CA LYS A 213 2.57 -4.59 29.53
C LYS A 213 1.54 -5.51 30.17
N ASN A 214 1.73 -5.86 31.45
CA ASN A 214 0.81 -6.72 32.18
C ASN A 214 -0.53 -6.02 32.45
N GLU A 215 -0.51 -4.74 32.82
CA GLU A 215 -1.72 -3.97 33.05
C GLU A 215 -2.52 -3.75 31.75
N LEU A 216 -1.85 -3.44 30.65
CA LEU A 216 -2.49 -3.36 29.33
C LEU A 216 -3.17 -4.69 28.97
N LYS A 217 -2.51 -5.83 29.15
CA LYS A 217 -3.09 -7.16 28.90
C LYS A 217 -4.33 -7.40 29.76
N ARG A 218 -4.28 -7.05 31.05
CA ARG A 218 -5.40 -7.18 31.99
C ARG A 218 -6.61 -6.37 31.50
N ILE A 219 -6.40 -5.11 31.15
CA ILE A 219 -7.46 -4.22 30.70
C ILE A 219 -8.02 -4.69 29.35
N ILE A 220 -7.17 -4.98 28.36
CA ILE A 220 -7.57 -5.46 27.03
C ILE A 220 -8.48 -6.70 27.11
N SER A 221 -8.22 -7.59 28.08
CA SER A 221 -9.05 -8.79 28.29
C SER A 221 -10.45 -8.47 28.84
N SER A 222 -10.62 -7.35 29.54
CA SER A 222 -11.88 -6.92 30.15
C SER A 222 -12.71 -5.97 29.28
N ILE A 223 -12.12 -5.38 28.23
CA ILE A 223 -12.79 -4.40 27.37
C ILE A 223 -13.75 -5.07 26.39
N SER A 224 -15.01 -4.67 26.43
CA SER A 224 -16.04 -5.05 25.43
C SER A 224 -16.14 -4.05 24.26
N ILE A 225 -15.81 -2.78 24.50
CA ILE A 225 -15.92 -1.71 23.50
C ILE A 225 -14.74 -1.78 22.53
N LYS A 226 -15.00 -2.08 21.27
CA LYS A 226 -13.97 -2.29 20.25
C LYS A 226 -13.00 -1.10 20.10
N LYS A 227 -13.52 0.13 20.10
CA LYS A 227 -12.70 1.35 19.92
C LYS A 227 -11.70 1.53 21.07
N ASP A 228 -12.15 1.35 22.31
CA ASP A 228 -11.28 1.47 23.48
C ASP A 228 -10.21 0.37 23.44
N LYS A 229 -10.61 -0.85 23.09
CA LYS A 229 -9.69 -1.99 22.96
C LYS A 229 -8.59 -1.74 21.93
N GLU A 230 -8.91 -1.14 20.79
CA GLU A 230 -7.95 -0.78 19.74
C GLU A 230 -6.90 0.24 20.26
N LEU A 231 -7.31 1.21 21.08
CA LEU A 231 -6.38 2.15 21.70
C LEU A 231 -5.35 1.45 22.59
N PHE A 232 -5.81 0.62 23.53
CA PHE A 232 -4.90 -0.12 24.42
C PHE A 232 -3.98 -1.07 23.67
N ILE A 233 -4.47 -1.70 22.59
CA ILE A 233 -3.66 -2.56 21.72
C ILE A 233 -2.52 -1.78 21.05
N LYS A 234 -2.74 -0.53 20.59
CA LYS A 234 -1.66 0.30 20.02
C LYS A 234 -0.49 0.44 21.00
N PHE A 235 -0.79 0.76 22.26
CA PHE A 235 0.24 0.90 23.30
C PHE A 235 0.89 -0.44 23.65
N GLN A 236 0.12 -1.52 23.72
CA GLN A 236 0.67 -2.87 23.93
C GLN A 236 1.66 -3.24 22.83
N GLN A 237 1.29 -3.08 21.54
CA GLN A 237 2.17 -3.38 20.41
C GLN A 237 3.44 -2.53 20.44
N THR A 238 3.32 -1.26 20.81
CA THR A 238 4.45 -0.35 20.93
C THR A 238 5.44 -0.80 22.01
N LEU A 239 4.93 -1.21 23.18
CA LEU A 239 5.79 -1.70 24.28
C LEU A 239 6.38 -3.09 23.98
N GLU A 240 5.67 -3.95 23.25
CA GLU A 240 6.15 -5.30 22.92
C GLU A 240 7.21 -5.29 21.81
N ASN A 241 7.05 -4.47 20.79
CA ASN A 241 7.92 -4.47 19.62
C ASN A 241 9.06 -3.45 19.70
N GLY A 242 8.89 -2.37 20.49
CA GLY A 242 9.57 -1.11 20.30
C GLY A 242 8.89 -0.27 19.19
N CYS A 243 9.41 0.91 18.94
CA CYS A 243 8.85 1.80 17.92
C CYS A 243 9.90 2.78 17.38
N PHE A 244 9.60 3.37 16.23
CA PHE A 244 10.27 4.57 15.75
C PHE A 244 9.49 5.81 16.19
N PHE A 245 10.18 6.80 16.74
CA PHE A 245 9.68 8.16 16.81
C PHE A 245 10.12 8.89 15.54
N TYR A 246 9.14 9.32 14.75
CA TYR A 246 9.38 10.00 13.49
C TYR A 246 8.22 10.97 13.20
N GLU A 247 8.56 12.17 12.67
CA GLU A 247 7.59 13.24 12.50
C GLU A 247 6.83 13.50 13.82
N ASP A 248 5.52 13.28 13.83
CA ASP A 248 4.64 13.63 14.94
C ASP A 248 4.11 12.39 15.69
N GLY A 249 4.82 11.26 15.71
CA GLY A 249 4.29 10.07 16.36
C GLY A 249 5.27 8.94 16.64
N PHE A 250 4.78 7.96 17.39
CA PHE A 250 5.44 6.68 17.62
C PHE A 250 4.86 5.65 16.67
N HIS A 251 5.70 4.99 15.90
CA HIS A 251 5.29 4.09 14.82
C HIS A 251 5.87 2.70 15.02
N THR A 252 5.01 1.71 14.94
CA THR A 252 5.35 0.29 15.00
C THR A 252 4.42 -0.51 14.07
N PHE A 253 4.33 -1.80 14.28
CA PHE A 253 3.46 -2.69 13.51
C PHE A 253 2.67 -3.64 14.43
N ASP A 254 1.62 -4.24 13.90
CA ASP A 254 0.84 -5.26 14.62
C ASP A 254 1.53 -6.62 14.52
N ASN A 255 2.16 -7.06 15.61
CA ASN A 255 2.91 -8.33 15.68
C ASN A 255 2.02 -9.58 15.77
N ARG A 256 0.70 -9.41 15.85
CA ARG A 256 -0.27 -10.52 15.87
C ARG A 256 -0.44 -11.13 14.48
N LEU A 257 -0.13 -10.35 13.43
CA LEU A 257 -0.14 -10.82 12.06
C LEU A 257 1.11 -11.67 11.78
N LYS A 258 0.91 -12.98 11.71
CA LYS A 258 1.98 -13.94 11.41
C LYS A 258 1.57 -14.83 10.26
N PHE A 259 2.48 -15.08 9.34
CA PHE A 259 2.25 -16.04 8.26
C PHE A 259 1.78 -17.38 8.81
N LYS A 260 0.71 -17.90 8.25
CA LYS A 260 0.24 -19.25 8.54
C LYS A 260 0.72 -20.17 7.43
N LEU A 261 1.48 -21.17 7.81
CA LEU A 261 2.06 -22.16 6.90
C LEU A 261 1.30 -23.48 7.00
N LEU A 262 1.37 -24.24 5.90
CA LEU A 262 0.90 -25.62 5.78
C LEU A 262 2.12 -26.53 5.52
N GLU A 263 1.90 -27.78 5.12
CA GLU A 263 2.98 -28.71 4.80
C GLU A 263 3.77 -28.29 3.53
N ASN A 264 3.09 -27.62 2.58
CA ASN A 264 3.69 -27.07 1.36
C ASN A 264 3.21 -25.62 1.14
N ASN A 265 4.14 -24.68 1.01
CA ASN A 265 3.83 -23.26 0.95
C ASN A 265 4.47 -22.63 -0.28
N ILE A 266 3.66 -22.07 -1.17
CA ILE A 266 4.08 -21.54 -2.46
C ILE A 266 3.59 -20.11 -2.61
N ILE A 267 4.46 -19.22 -3.10
CA ILE A 267 4.10 -17.88 -3.57
C ILE A 267 4.43 -17.78 -5.06
N LEU A 268 3.51 -17.23 -5.85
CA LEU A 268 3.67 -16.98 -7.27
C LEU A 268 3.82 -15.46 -7.49
N ASP A 269 5.04 -14.94 -7.55
CA ASP A 269 5.27 -13.50 -7.69
C ASP A 269 6.32 -13.20 -8.75
N ALA A 270 5.94 -12.51 -9.83
CA ALA A 270 6.84 -12.14 -10.91
C ALA A 270 7.98 -11.21 -10.47
N ASN A 271 7.77 -10.43 -9.41
CA ASN A 271 8.74 -9.49 -8.88
C ASN A 271 9.75 -10.15 -7.94
N ALA A 272 9.51 -11.39 -7.50
CA ALA A 272 10.29 -12.01 -6.42
C ALA A 272 11.80 -12.14 -6.74
N GLY A 273 12.16 -12.11 -8.01
CA GLY A 273 13.59 -12.15 -8.42
C GLY A 273 14.39 -10.91 -8.01
N PHE A 274 13.71 -9.78 -7.80
CA PHE A 274 14.33 -8.49 -7.45
C PHE A 274 13.65 -7.77 -6.28
N ASP A 275 12.48 -8.21 -5.82
CA ASP A 275 11.79 -7.63 -4.65
C ASP A 275 12.57 -7.95 -3.36
N HIS A 276 13.15 -6.92 -2.78
CA HIS A 276 14.04 -7.08 -1.62
C HIS A 276 13.35 -7.59 -0.35
N ARG A 277 12.00 -7.54 -0.27
CA ARG A 277 11.23 -8.11 0.85
C ARG A 277 11.54 -9.59 1.06
N TYR A 278 11.70 -10.34 -0.03
CA TYR A 278 12.03 -11.77 0.03
C TYR A 278 13.42 -12.08 0.58
N ASN A 279 14.32 -11.10 0.60
CA ASN A 279 15.68 -11.23 1.16
C ASN A 279 15.73 -10.92 2.66
N LEU A 280 14.68 -10.32 3.22
CA LEU A 280 14.68 -9.88 4.62
C LEU A 280 14.42 -11.01 5.60
N SER A 281 13.91 -12.17 5.17
CA SER A 281 13.58 -13.28 6.06
C SER A 281 13.89 -14.63 5.42
N LYS A 282 14.38 -15.57 6.24
CA LYS A 282 14.57 -16.98 5.88
C LYS A 282 13.25 -17.71 5.59
N LEU A 283 12.13 -17.07 5.89
CA LEU A 283 10.80 -17.58 5.58
C LEU A 283 10.57 -17.76 4.08
N PHE A 284 11.34 -17.07 3.24
CA PHE A 284 11.20 -17.09 1.78
C PHE A 284 12.40 -17.74 1.11
N HIS A 285 12.13 -18.67 0.20
CA HIS A 285 13.12 -19.26 -0.67
C HIS A 285 12.73 -18.99 -2.13
N VAL A 286 13.39 -18.01 -2.75
CA VAL A 286 13.10 -17.64 -4.14
C VAL A 286 13.71 -18.68 -5.09
N ARG A 287 12.84 -19.34 -5.87
CA ARG A 287 13.16 -20.24 -6.97
C ARG A 287 13.23 -19.43 -8.24
N LYS A 288 14.46 -18.99 -8.58
CA LYS A 288 14.67 -18.14 -9.75
C LYS A 288 14.36 -18.90 -11.03
N GLN A 289 13.43 -18.37 -11.80
CA GLN A 289 13.05 -18.89 -13.11
C GLN A 289 13.72 -18.05 -14.21
N PRO A 290 14.09 -18.62 -15.36
CA PRO A 290 14.63 -17.87 -16.48
C PRO A 290 13.58 -16.88 -17.02
N LEU A 291 14.04 -15.78 -17.62
CA LEU A 291 13.17 -14.88 -18.36
C LEU A 291 12.68 -15.61 -19.62
N TYR A 292 11.40 -15.46 -19.93
CA TYR A 292 10.73 -16.18 -21.02
C TYR A 292 10.64 -15.39 -22.31
N PHE A 293 10.38 -14.08 -22.20
CA PHE A 293 10.14 -13.22 -23.35
C PHE A 293 11.41 -12.50 -23.80
N ASP A 294 11.50 -12.25 -25.12
CA ASP A 294 12.46 -11.36 -25.75
C ASP A 294 11.76 -10.05 -26.17
N TYR A 295 12.31 -8.90 -25.75
CA TYR A 295 11.72 -7.58 -26.01
C TYR A 295 12.42 -6.80 -27.13
N SER A 296 13.22 -7.45 -27.99
CA SER A 296 13.99 -6.81 -29.06
C SER A 296 13.13 -6.00 -30.05
N HIS A 297 11.84 -6.31 -30.15
CA HIS A 297 10.88 -5.61 -31.01
C HIS A 297 10.21 -4.41 -30.32
N SER A 298 10.44 -4.22 -29.01
CA SER A 298 9.85 -3.12 -28.22
C SER A 298 10.87 -2.04 -27.90
N THR A 299 10.41 -0.83 -27.60
CA THR A 299 11.27 0.31 -27.24
C THR A 299 10.83 0.94 -25.92
N LEU A 300 11.78 1.18 -25.01
CA LEU A 300 11.59 1.95 -23.81
C LEU A 300 12.24 3.32 -23.96
N HIS A 301 11.42 4.36 -23.89
CA HIS A 301 11.81 5.76 -23.91
C HIS A 301 11.86 6.27 -22.47
N HIS A 302 13.02 6.57 -21.98
CA HIS A 302 13.23 7.14 -20.64
C HIS A 302 13.34 8.67 -20.73
N PHE A 303 12.49 9.35 -19.96
CA PHE A 303 12.53 10.80 -19.76
C PHE A 303 12.96 11.10 -18.33
N LYS A 304 14.19 11.62 -18.19
CA LYS A 304 14.78 11.90 -16.87
C LYS A 304 14.15 13.15 -16.25
N ILE A 305 13.13 12.95 -15.41
CA ILE A 305 12.42 14.01 -14.72
C ILE A 305 11.90 13.51 -13.36
N ASN A 306 12.01 14.38 -12.34
CA ASN A 306 11.43 14.08 -11.04
C ASN A 306 9.91 14.20 -11.08
N THR A 307 9.23 13.06 -10.99
CA THR A 307 7.78 12.94 -10.94
C THR A 307 7.26 12.50 -9.57
N GLY A 308 8.05 12.70 -8.50
CA GLY A 308 7.61 12.55 -7.12
C GLY A 308 6.44 13.49 -6.79
N LYS A 309 5.65 13.18 -5.75
CA LYS A 309 4.41 13.92 -5.40
C LYS A 309 4.62 15.44 -5.35
N ASN A 310 5.66 15.88 -4.64
CA ASN A 310 5.95 17.31 -4.45
C ASN A 310 6.60 17.97 -5.68
N ALA A 311 7.29 17.19 -6.51
CA ALA A 311 7.91 17.71 -7.73
C ALA A 311 6.86 17.89 -8.83
N LEU A 312 6.00 16.88 -9.03
CA LEU A 312 4.96 16.89 -10.06
C LEU A 312 3.98 18.05 -9.88
N SER A 313 3.60 18.39 -8.63
CA SER A 313 2.71 19.52 -8.33
C SER A 313 3.29 20.88 -8.71
N LYS A 314 4.61 20.98 -8.92
CA LYS A 314 5.32 22.21 -9.31
C LYS A 314 5.53 22.36 -10.82
N LEU A 315 5.13 21.35 -11.61
CA LEU A 315 5.24 21.37 -13.06
C LEU A 315 3.97 21.94 -13.68
N ASN A 316 4.10 22.95 -14.56
CA ASN A 316 2.94 23.63 -15.14
C ASN A 316 2.34 22.91 -16.35
N ASP A 317 3.21 22.50 -17.26
CA ASP A 317 2.88 21.99 -18.59
C ASP A 317 3.20 20.49 -18.75
N PHE A 318 3.43 19.80 -17.63
CA PHE A 318 3.80 18.38 -17.64
C PHE A 318 2.75 17.49 -18.31
N PRO A 319 1.44 17.58 -17.98
CA PRO A 319 0.43 16.75 -18.66
C PRO A 319 0.39 16.99 -20.16
N GLU A 320 0.60 18.24 -20.60
CA GLU A 320 0.64 18.58 -22.01
C GLU A 320 1.85 18.01 -22.73
N LYS A 321 3.01 18.09 -22.10
CA LYS A 321 4.29 17.67 -22.68
C LYS A 321 4.47 16.15 -22.73
N VAL A 322 3.79 15.40 -21.88
CA VAL A 322 3.81 13.93 -21.91
C VAL A 322 3.38 13.37 -23.27
N TYR A 323 2.49 14.07 -23.99
CA TYR A 323 1.99 13.63 -25.29
C TYR A 323 2.85 14.07 -26.49
N GLU A 324 3.79 15.02 -26.29
CA GLU A 324 4.63 15.52 -27.40
C GLU A 324 5.46 14.41 -28.08
N PRO A 325 6.13 13.51 -27.33
CA PRO A 325 6.99 12.48 -27.95
C PRO A 325 6.21 11.35 -28.61
N LEU A 326 4.88 11.30 -28.49
CA LEU A 326 4.04 10.23 -29.03
C LEU A 326 3.69 10.49 -30.49
N THR A 327 3.72 9.43 -31.31
CA THR A 327 3.19 9.51 -32.67
C THR A 327 1.65 9.60 -32.67
N PRO A 328 1.01 10.00 -33.81
CA PRO A 328 -0.45 10.01 -33.88
C PRO A 328 -1.09 8.67 -33.52
N GLU A 329 -0.55 7.55 -34.03
CA GLU A 329 -1.07 6.19 -33.76
C GLU A 329 -0.93 5.83 -32.26
N GLN A 330 0.16 6.23 -31.65
CA GLN A 330 0.39 6.00 -30.20
C GLN A 330 -0.55 6.85 -29.34
N LYS A 331 -0.88 8.07 -29.77
CA LYS A 331 -1.85 8.93 -29.08
C LYS A 331 -3.26 8.35 -29.12
N GLU A 332 -3.56 7.51 -30.11
CA GLU A 332 -4.85 6.85 -30.26
C GLU A 332 -4.95 5.50 -29.52
N ASN A 333 -3.81 4.91 -29.11
CA ASN A 333 -3.77 3.61 -28.42
C ASN A 333 -2.79 3.66 -27.26
N LEU A 334 -3.13 4.46 -26.22
CA LEU A 334 -2.28 4.78 -25.10
C LEU A 334 -2.91 4.42 -23.76
N LEU A 335 -2.19 3.66 -22.95
CA LEU A 335 -2.44 3.54 -21.50
C LEU A 335 -1.52 4.51 -20.75
N LEU A 336 -2.10 5.47 -20.02
CA LEU A 336 -1.34 6.40 -19.18
C LEU A 336 -1.54 6.01 -17.71
N ILE A 337 -0.43 5.76 -17.00
CA ILE A 337 -0.43 5.37 -15.57
C ILE A 337 0.17 6.48 -14.71
N THR A 338 -0.60 6.91 -13.71
CA THR A 338 -0.23 7.95 -12.76
C THR A 338 -0.65 7.56 -11.33
N ASP A 339 -0.78 8.52 -10.43
CA ASP A 339 -1.44 8.32 -9.13
C ASP A 339 -2.92 8.77 -9.17
N LEU A 340 -3.67 8.40 -8.14
CA LEU A 340 -5.09 8.72 -8.03
C LEU A 340 -5.38 10.25 -8.06
N ASN A 341 -4.49 11.04 -7.44
CA ASN A 341 -4.66 12.49 -7.35
C ASN A 341 -4.47 13.18 -8.71
N ASN A 342 -3.51 12.71 -9.50
CA ASN A 342 -3.19 13.28 -10.82
C ASN A 342 -4.08 12.73 -11.94
N LYS A 343 -4.74 11.59 -11.75
CA LYS A 343 -5.61 10.96 -12.75
C LYS A 343 -6.60 11.96 -13.38
N LYS A 344 -7.33 12.71 -12.55
CA LYS A 344 -8.31 13.70 -13.01
C LYS A 344 -7.68 14.83 -13.83
N HIS A 345 -6.44 15.24 -13.54
CA HIS A 345 -5.74 16.27 -14.31
C HIS A 345 -5.40 15.78 -15.70
N PHE A 346 -4.87 14.56 -15.82
CA PHE A 346 -4.58 13.94 -17.11
C PHE A 346 -5.84 13.68 -17.94
N GLU A 347 -6.92 13.21 -17.32
CA GLU A 347 -8.22 13.02 -17.98
C GLU A 347 -8.78 14.36 -18.53
N LYS A 348 -8.68 15.44 -17.75
CA LYS A 348 -9.14 16.78 -18.18
C LYS A 348 -8.30 17.32 -19.34
N ASP A 349 -7.00 17.13 -19.32
CA ASP A 349 -6.10 17.56 -20.39
C ASP A 349 -6.37 16.77 -21.68
N LEU A 350 -6.59 15.47 -21.57
CA LEU A 350 -6.98 14.61 -22.68
C LEU A 350 -8.26 15.13 -23.36
N LYS A 351 -9.30 15.43 -22.59
CA LYS A 351 -10.57 15.98 -23.12
C LYS A 351 -10.36 17.29 -23.86
N LYS A 352 -9.56 18.22 -23.34
CA LYS A 352 -9.23 19.48 -24.03
C LYS A 352 -8.58 19.23 -25.37
N ARG A 353 -7.64 18.27 -25.49
CA ARG A 353 -6.91 17.95 -26.73
C ARG A 353 -7.85 17.40 -27.79
N PHE A 354 -8.76 16.52 -27.43
CA PHE A 354 -9.74 15.97 -28.37
C PHE A 354 -10.72 17.05 -28.88
N HIS A 355 -11.18 17.96 -28.01
CA HIS A 355 -11.97 19.11 -28.42
C HIS A 355 -11.23 20.03 -29.38
N THR A 356 -9.93 20.28 -29.18
CA THR A 356 -9.10 21.11 -30.06
C THR A 356 -8.92 20.45 -31.46
N LEU A 357 -9.03 19.13 -31.54
CA LEU A 357 -8.96 18.38 -32.79
C LEU A 357 -10.31 18.27 -33.51
N GLY A 358 -11.37 18.94 -33.03
CA GLY A 358 -12.71 18.93 -33.66
C GLY A 358 -13.45 17.59 -33.54
N ILE A 359 -13.08 16.76 -32.56
CA ILE A 359 -13.72 15.46 -32.32
C ILE A 359 -14.98 15.69 -31.48
N ASP A 360 -16.12 15.34 -32.05
CA ASP A 360 -17.44 15.46 -31.41
C ASP A 360 -17.56 14.61 -30.12
N ASN A 361 -18.41 15.06 -29.19
CA ASN A 361 -18.57 14.42 -27.86
C ASN A 361 -18.94 12.93 -27.93
N ASP A 362 -19.69 12.50 -28.93
CA ASP A 362 -20.07 11.10 -29.12
C ASP A 362 -18.88 10.25 -29.61
N LYS A 363 -18.05 10.79 -30.51
CA LYS A 363 -16.78 10.17 -30.91
C LYS A 363 -15.75 10.20 -29.76
N LEU A 364 -15.78 11.21 -28.88
CA LEU A 364 -14.96 11.27 -27.68
C LEU A 364 -15.28 10.13 -26.74
N GLN A 365 -16.56 9.85 -26.49
CA GLN A 365 -16.99 8.73 -25.64
C GLN A 365 -16.58 7.36 -26.23
N GLU A 366 -16.56 7.26 -27.57
CA GLU A 366 -16.14 6.04 -28.26
C GLU A 366 -14.61 5.84 -28.24
N LEU A 367 -13.84 6.91 -28.33
CA LEU A 367 -12.38 6.92 -28.16
C LEU A 367 -11.97 6.69 -26.70
N GLU A 368 -12.67 7.31 -25.74
CA GLU A 368 -12.47 7.06 -24.31
C GLU A 368 -12.75 5.59 -23.93
N LYS A 369 -13.68 4.93 -24.62
CA LYS A 369 -14.03 3.53 -24.35
C LYS A 369 -13.06 2.51 -24.93
N LYS A 370 -12.29 2.83 -25.96
CA LYS A 370 -11.55 1.80 -26.73
C LYS A 370 -10.04 2.01 -26.91
N LYS A 371 -9.49 3.24 -26.83
CA LYS A 371 -8.12 3.49 -27.33
C LYS A 371 -7.21 4.33 -26.45
N VAL A 372 -7.74 5.18 -25.55
CA VAL A 372 -6.90 5.97 -24.62
C VAL A 372 -7.48 5.88 -23.22
N LYS A 373 -6.66 5.45 -22.27
CA LYS A 373 -7.11 5.30 -20.90
C LYS A 373 -6.09 5.86 -19.92
N VAL A 374 -6.58 6.64 -18.96
CA VAL A 374 -5.79 7.07 -17.81
C VAL A 374 -6.19 6.22 -16.61
N ASP A 375 -5.18 5.62 -15.96
CA ASP A 375 -5.41 4.84 -14.74
C ASP A 375 -4.30 5.10 -13.71
N TYR A 376 -4.39 4.47 -12.53
CA TYR A 376 -3.42 4.65 -11.45
C TYR A 376 -2.91 3.30 -10.93
N PHE A 377 -1.69 3.30 -10.35
CA PHE A 377 -0.98 2.09 -9.93
C PHE A 377 -1.84 1.13 -9.11
N GLY A 378 -2.60 1.61 -8.12
CA GLY A 378 -3.43 0.74 -7.27
C GLY A 378 -4.61 0.06 -7.99
N ASN A 379 -5.04 0.57 -9.17
CA ASN A 379 -6.18 0.02 -9.90
C ASN A 379 -5.79 -0.95 -11.03
N ILE A 380 -4.56 -0.91 -11.49
CA ILE A 380 -4.09 -1.76 -12.60
C ILE A 380 -3.74 -3.19 -12.17
N ILE A 381 -3.67 -3.45 -10.88
CA ILE A 381 -3.28 -4.76 -10.34
C ILE A 381 -4.36 -5.80 -10.65
N GLY A 382 -3.96 -6.94 -11.22
CA GLY A 382 -4.87 -8.05 -11.55
C GLY A 382 -5.78 -7.82 -12.78
N VAL A 383 -5.74 -6.63 -13.41
CA VAL A 383 -6.60 -6.29 -14.54
C VAL A 383 -5.99 -6.75 -15.88
N ASN A 384 -6.80 -7.37 -16.74
CA ASN A 384 -6.40 -7.85 -18.07
C ASN A 384 -6.93 -7.00 -19.23
N THR A 385 -7.69 -5.95 -18.96
CA THR A 385 -8.38 -5.12 -19.96
C THR A 385 -7.44 -4.26 -20.82
N TYR A 386 -6.16 -4.18 -20.43
CA TYR A 386 -5.17 -3.32 -21.11
C TYR A 386 -4.24 -4.08 -22.05
N ARG A 387 -4.43 -5.39 -22.26
CA ARG A 387 -3.53 -6.22 -23.07
C ARG A 387 -3.39 -5.76 -24.53
N ASP A 388 -4.42 -5.12 -25.07
CA ASP A 388 -4.49 -4.74 -26.47
C ASP A 388 -3.93 -3.31 -26.74
N PHE A 389 -3.41 -2.63 -25.72
CA PHE A 389 -2.72 -1.37 -25.87
C PHE A 389 -1.30 -1.59 -26.42
N SER A 390 -0.89 -0.75 -27.40
CA SER A 390 0.44 -0.78 -28.03
C SER A 390 1.42 0.21 -27.39
N ALA A 391 0.92 1.22 -26.67
CA ALA A 391 1.73 2.21 -26.00
C ALA A 391 1.32 2.38 -24.54
N ILE A 392 2.32 2.60 -23.67
CA ILE A 392 2.11 2.94 -22.26
C ILE A 392 3.00 4.11 -21.86
N ALA A 393 2.45 5.06 -21.10
CA ALA A 393 3.19 6.13 -20.44
C ALA A 393 3.07 6.02 -18.92
N VAL A 394 4.17 5.74 -18.25
CA VAL A 394 4.29 5.76 -16.77
C VAL A 394 4.77 7.14 -16.38
N VAL A 395 3.86 7.99 -15.93
CA VAL A 395 4.10 9.44 -15.75
C VAL A 395 4.28 9.85 -14.28
N LYS A 396 4.49 8.88 -13.41
CA LYS A 396 4.69 9.08 -11.98
C LYS A 396 5.68 8.06 -11.44
N THR A 397 6.64 8.52 -10.64
CA THR A 397 7.48 7.61 -9.85
C THR A 397 6.64 7.08 -8.67
N PRO A 398 6.33 5.78 -8.61
CA PRO A 398 5.48 5.18 -7.58
C PRO A 398 6.29 4.97 -6.30
N ASN A 399 6.41 5.98 -5.48
CA ASN A 399 7.14 5.91 -4.21
C ASN A 399 6.18 6.01 -3.04
N TYR A 400 6.29 5.09 -2.10
CA TYR A 400 5.56 5.13 -0.84
C TYR A 400 6.24 6.08 0.15
N ASP A 401 5.55 6.37 1.25
CA ASP A 401 6.12 7.02 2.41
C ASP A 401 7.31 6.20 2.96
N TYR A 402 8.43 6.87 3.29
CA TYR A 402 9.66 6.22 3.75
C TYR A 402 9.45 5.38 5.01
N LEU A 403 8.57 5.83 5.89
CA LEU A 403 8.17 5.09 7.09
C LEU A 403 7.62 3.69 6.73
N THR A 404 6.95 3.52 5.59
CA THR A 404 6.45 2.21 5.16
C THR A 404 7.59 1.22 4.93
N TYR A 405 8.67 1.66 4.28
CA TYR A 405 9.85 0.82 4.06
C TYR A 405 10.60 0.52 5.36
N ALA A 406 10.74 1.54 6.23
CA ALA A 406 11.35 1.37 7.54
C ALA A 406 10.58 0.37 8.43
N LEU A 407 9.24 0.45 8.45
CA LEU A 407 8.40 -0.50 9.18
C LEU A 407 8.42 -1.90 8.57
N THR A 408 8.55 -2.03 7.24
CA THR A 408 8.74 -3.33 6.58
C THR A 408 10.07 -3.97 7.02
N TYR A 409 11.16 -3.21 7.01
CA TYR A 409 12.46 -3.66 7.51
C TYR A 409 12.37 -4.04 9.00
N PHE A 410 11.70 -3.24 9.82
CA PHE A 410 11.52 -3.49 11.24
C PHE A 410 10.69 -4.77 11.51
N TYR A 411 9.58 -4.97 10.79
CA TYR A 411 8.74 -6.16 10.89
C TYR A 411 9.54 -7.44 10.63
N TYR A 412 10.32 -7.49 9.54
CA TYR A 412 11.14 -8.67 9.24
C TYR A 412 12.34 -8.80 10.19
N SER A 413 12.91 -7.70 10.66
CA SER A 413 13.95 -7.73 11.69
C SER A 413 13.44 -8.32 13.00
N PHE A 414 12.20 -7.98 13.37
CA PHE A 414 11.53 -8.55 14.54
C PHE A 414 11.30 -10.06 14.38
N ILE A 415 10.79 -10.52 13.22
CA ILE A 415 10.59 -11.95 12.93
C ILE A 415 11.90 -12.72 13.01
N GLU A 416 12.99 -12.15 12.51
CA GLU A 416 14.31 -12.78 12.46
C GLU A 416 15.14 -12.53 13.73
N ASN A 417 14.57 -11.94 14.78
CA ASN A 417 15.24 -11.55 16.03
C ASN A 417 16.51 -10.70 15.80
N ARG A 418 16.50 -9.82 14.79
CA ARG A 418 17.61 -8.89 14.51
C ARG A 418 17.42 -7.60 15.32
N LYS A 419 18.53 -7.04 15.79
CA LYS A 419 18.53 -5.74 16.46
C LYS A 419 18.25 -4.63 15.47
N VAL A 420 17.41 -3.69 15.88
CA VAL A 420 17.09 -2.47 15.14
C VAL A 420 17.62 -1.28 15.94
N GLY A 421 18.14 -0.29 15.24
CA GLY A 421 18.62 0.98 15.82
C GLY A 421 17.98 2.18 15.13
N ASN A 422 18.53 3.36 15.40
CA ASN A 422 18.12 4.58 14.71
C ASN A 422 18.36 4.46 13.20
N ILE A 423 17.46 5.02 12.41
CA ILE A 423 17.51 5.00 10.95
C ILE A 423 17.70 6.44 10.44
N GLU A 424 18.74 6.68 9.69
CA GLU A 424 18.88 7.91 8.93
C GLU A 424 18.12 7.76 7.60
N VAL A 425 17.15 8.65 7.38
CA VAL A 425 16.26 8.62 6.22
C VAL A 425 17.08 8.76 4.92
N PHE A 426 16.83 7.89 3.95
CA PHE A 426 17.54 7.78 2.66
C PHE A 426 19.02 7.36 2.75
N LYS A 427 19.45 6.79 3.88
CA LYS A 427 20.84 6.34 4.04
C LYS A 427 21.01 4.90 4.53
N HIS A 428 19.92 4.24 4.92
CA HIS A 428 19.98 2.87 5.40
C HIS A 428 19.90 1.88 4.24
N ASP A 429 20.97 1.13 3.97
CA ASP A 429 21.12 0.27 2.79
C ASP A 429 19.97 -0.69 2.54
N GLU A 430 19.52 -1.43 3.56
CA GLU A 430 18.44 -2.41 3.40
C GLU A 430 17.09 -1.74 3.10
N ILE A 431 16.84 -0.56 3.66
CA ILE A 431 15.62 0.20 3.43
C ILE A 431 15.65 0.85 2.04
N GLU A 432 16.82 1.31 1.59
CA GLU A 432 16.99 1.83 0.24
C GLU A 432 16.79 0.73 -0.81
N LYS A 433 17.33 -0.49 -0.59
CA LYS A 433 17.05 -1.65 -1.46
C LYS A 433 15.56 -1.99 -1.50
N LEU A 434 14.85 -1.92 -0.37
CA LEU A 434 13.39 -2.08 -0.33
C LEU A 434 12.70 -1.02 -1.19
N ARG A 435 13.09 0.25 -1.03
CA ARG A 435 12.51 1.38 -1.76
C ARG A 435 12.75 1.25 -3.26
N VAL A 436 14.00 0.99 -3.66
CA VAL A 436 14.37 0.80 -5.08
C VAL A 436 13.58 -0.35 -5.70
N SER A 437 13.56 -1.51 -5.05
CA SER A 437 12.88 -2.69 -5.57
C SER A 437 11.36 -2.53 -5.62
N ALA A 438 10.76 -1.82 -4.65
CA ALA A 438 9.32 -1.55 -4.66
C ALA A 438 8.94 -0.63 -5.83
N VAL A 439 9.69 0.46 -6.06
CA VAL A 439 9.47 1.36 -7.20
C VAL A 439 9.65 0.63 -8.51
N ALA A 440 10.70 -0.19 -8.64
CA ALA A 440 10.94 -1.02 -9.82
C ALA A 440 9.78 -1.99 -10.08
N GLY A 441 9.26 -2.64 -9.03
CA GLY A 441 8.14 -3.57 -9.10
C GLY A 441 6.86 -2.92 -9.62
N GLU A 442 6.52 -1.74 -9.13
CA GLU A 442 5.33 -1.00 -9.60
C GLU A 442 5.48 -0.56 -11.06
N ILE A 443 6.66 -0.05 -11.46
CA ILE A 443 6.93 0.33 -12.86
C ILE A 443 6.87 -0.91 -13.77
N TYR A 444 7.53 -2.00 -13.40
CA TYR A 444 7.52 -3.24 -14.16
C TYR A 444 6.10 -3.81 -14.31
N GLN A 445 5.33 -3.86 -13.25
CA GLN A 445 3.94 -4.32 -13.30
C GLN A 445 3.07 -3.42 -14.18
N ALA A 446 3.27 -2.10 -14.16
CA ALA A 446 2.57 -1.18 -15.05
C ALA A 446 2.90 -1.49 -16.52
N ILE A 447 4.17 -1.59 -16.88
CA ILE A 447 4.64 -1.91 -18.23
C ILE A 447 4.04 -3.24 -18.73
N LYS A 448 3.98 -4.25 -17.87
CA LYS A 448 3.44 -5.58 -18.23
C LYS A 448 1.91 -5.64 -18.28
N ARG A 449 1.19 -4.52 -18.18
CA ARG A 449 -0.27 -4.48 -18.39
C ARG A 449 -0.64 -4.45 -19.87
N ILE A 450 0.19 -3.82 -20.70
CA ILE A 450 0.04 -3.87 -22.16
C ILE A 450 0.80 -5.06 -22.72
N ASN A 451 0.40 -5.56 -23.88
CA ASN A 451 1.11 -6.61 -24.64
C ASN A 451 1.64 -7.75 -23.73
N ARG A 452 0.78 -8.30 -22.87
CA ARG A 452 1.18 -9.23 -21.80
C ARG A 452 1.90 -10.49 -22.30
N ASP A 453 1.51 -11.00 -23.45
CA ASP A 453 2.08 -12.17 -24.10
C ASP A 453 3.27 -11.83 -25.01
N ASN A 454 3.65 -10.55 -25.03
CA ASN A 454 4.75 -10.03 -25.83
C ASN A 454 4.65 -10.37 -27.34
N SER A 455 3.42 -10.48 -27.85
CA SER A 455 3.16 -10.87 -29.25
C SER A 455 3.31 -9.73 -30.24
N GLN A 456 3.36 -8.47 -29.78
CA GLN A 456 3.41 -7.27 -30.61
C GLN A 456 4.56 -6.35 -30.16
N SER A 457 4.93 -5.40 -31.03
CA SER A 457 5.83 -4.30 -30.66
C SER A 457 5.13 -3.34 -29.70
N SER A 458 5.82 -2.92 -28.65
CA SER A 458 5.31 -1.96 -27.68
C SER A 458 6.20 -0.74 -27.56
N GLN A 459 5.57 0.43 -27.38
CA GLN A 459 6.25 1.68 -27.07
C GLN A 459 6.00 2.04 -25.59
N ILE A 460 7.06 2.09 -24.83
CA ILE A 460 7.02 2.26 -23.37
C ILE A 460 7.67 3.59 -23.04
N TYR A 461 6.95 4.49 -22.40
CA TYR A 461 7.41 5.81 -22.00
C TYR A 461 7.46 5.90 -20.48
N VAL A 462 8.64 6.12 -19.90
CA VAL A 462 8.82 6.20 -18.45
C VAL A 462 9.39 7.55 -18.07
N PHE A 463 8.67 8.28 -17.23
CA PHE A 463 9.02 9.61 -16.74
C PHE A 463 9.46 9.51 -15.27
N THR A 464 10.76 9.39 -15.04
CA THR A 464 11.36 9.27 -13.70
C THR A 464 12.80 9.76 -13.70
N ASP A 465 13.27 10.28 -12.58
CA ASP A 465 14.70 10.51 -12.32
C ASP A 465 15.35 9.37 -11.51
N TYR A 466 14.58 8.33 -11.18
CA TYR A 466 15.03 7.24 -10.34
C TYR A 466 15.66 6.11 -11.17
N GLN A 467 16.92 6.34 -11.56
CA GLN A 467 17.68 5.45 -12.45
C GLN A 467 17.84 4.04 -11.89
N GLU A 468 18.17 3.90 -10.60
CA GLU A 468 18.40 2.60 -9.97
C GLU A 468 17.19 1.67 -10.09
N ALA A 469 15.98 2.19 -9.90
CA ALA A 469 14.76 1.42 -10.07
C ALA A 469 14.53 1.05 -11.54
N LEU A 470 14.83 1.98 -12.47
CA LEU A 470 14.70 1.71 -13.90
C LEU A 470 15.70 0.66 -14.39
N ASP A 471 16.93 0.64 -13.85
CA ASP A 471 17.94 -0.37 -14.18
C ASP A 471 17.47 -1.78 -13.81
N ILE A 472 16.79 -1.93 -12.67
CA ILE A 472 16.15 -3.21 -12.30
C ILE A 472 15.06 -3.58 -13.32
N VAL A 473 14.23 -2.63 -13.73
CA VAL A 473 13.17 -2.86 -14.74
C VAL A 473 13.79 -3.31 -16.06
N LEU A 474 14.86 -2.66 -16.51
CA LEU A 474 15.56 -3.00 -17.76
C LEU A 474 16.13 -4.42 -17.72
N GLN A 475 16.64 -4.88 -16.56
CA GLN A 475 17.08 -6.26 -16.38
C GLN A 475 15.95 -7.29 -16.54
N GLN A 476 14.68 -6.89 -16.34
CA GLN A 476 13.51 -7.75 -16.54
C GLN A 476 12.98 -7.72 -17.99
N LEU A 477 13.56 -6.92 -18.87
CA LEU A 477 13.13 -6.72 -20.26
C LEU A 477 14.31 -7.00 -21.21
N PRO A 478 14.75 -8.25 -21.36
CA PRO A 478 15.93 -8.57 -22.17
C PRO A 478 15.79 -8.11 -23.62
N ASN A 479 16.87 -7.56 -24.15
CA ASN A 479 17.01 -7.06 -25.50
C ASN A 479 16.10 -5.86 -25.88
N ILE A 480 15.41 -5.23 -24.90
CA ILE A 480 14.60 -4.05 -25.18
C ILE A 480 15.46 -2.89 -25.72
N LYS A 481 14.96 -2.18 -26.71
CA LYS A 481 15.63 -0.98 -27.23
C LYS A 481 15.46 0.16 -26.22
N TYR A 482 16.53 0.52 -25.53
CA TYR A 482 16.50 1.59 -24.53
C TYR A 482 16.97 2.93 -25.12
N LYS A 483 16.16 3.98 -24.96
CA LYS A 483 16.45 5.35 -25.42
C LYS A 483 16.25 6.34 -24.29
N THR A 484 17.30 7.12 -23.98
CA THR A 484 17.20 8.26 -23.06
C THR A 484 16.87 9.52 -23.86
N ASN A 485 15.90 10.29 -23.40
CA ASN A 485 15.43 11.50 -24.05
C ASN A 485 15.50 12.68 -23.08
N GLU A 486 15.82 13.86 -23.60
CA GLU A 486 15.67 15.10 -22.85
C GLU A 486 14.19 15.45 -22.69
N PHE A 487 13.83 15.95 -21.52
CA PHE A 487 12.46 16.38 -21.24
C PHE A 487 12.48 17.74 -20.54
N LYS A 488 12.06 18.79 -21.26
CA LYS A 488 12.06 20.17 -20.78
C LYS A 488 10.65 20.58 -20.38
N VAL A 489 10.43 20.81 -19.08
CA VAL A 489 9.18 21.23 -18.50
C VAL A 489 9.39 22.54 -17.75
N HIS A 490 8.43 23.45 -17.85
CA HIS A 490 8.47 24.69 -17.13
C HIS A 490 8.04 24.47 -15.68
N LYS A 491 8.92 24.79 -14.74
CA LYS A 491 8.55 24.86 -13.33
C LYS A 491 7.68 26.10 -13.11
N ARG A 492 6.66 25.96 -12.29
CA ARG A 492 5.95 27.13 -11.77
C ARG A 492 6.99 28.05 -11.15
N LYS A 493 7.20 29.23 -11.71
CA LYS A 493 7.92 30.28 -10.99
C LYS A 493 7.19 30.43 -9.66
N LYS A 494 7.85 30.24 -8.53
CA LYS A 494 7.36 30.82 -7.28
C LYS A 494 7.27 32.30 -7.57
N SER A 495 6.08 32.81 -7.81
CA SER A 495 5.92 34.25 -7.79
C SER A 495 6.13 34.61 -6.33
N SER A 496 7.11 35.46 -6.06
CA SER A 496 7.22 36.23 -4.84
C SER A 496 5.86 36.83 -4.47
N ASP A 497 5.09 37.28 -5.45
CA ASP A 497 3.69 37.68 -5.37
C ASP A 497 2.73 36.68 -4.71
N ASN A 498 2.93 35.36 -4.84
CA ASN A 498 1.99 34.39 -4.23
C ASN A 498 2.33 34.10 -2.76
N GLN A 499 3.56 34.31 -2.36
CA GLN A 499 3.95 34.18 -0.96
C GLN A 499 3.56 35.46 -0.21
N GLU A 500 3.82 36.62 -0.78
CA GLU A 500 3.32 37.91 -0.28
C GLU A 500 1.80 37.97 -0.23
N LYS A 501 1.10 37.51 -1.27
CA LYS A 501 -0.39 37.42 -1.27
C LYS A 501 -0.94 36.41 -0.27
N ARG A 502 -0.23 35.32 0.02
CA ARG A 502 -0.63 34.36 1.06
C ARG A 502 -0.32 34.86 2.45
N GLU A 503 0.80 35.50 2.66
CA GLU A 503 1.15 36.16 3.91
C GLU A 503 0.18 37.31 4.20
N THR A 504 -0.07 38.21 3.25
CA THR A 504 -1.09 39.27 3.39
C THR A 504 -2.51 38.74 3.57
N LEU A 505 -2.90 37.66 2.93
CA LEU A 505 -4.21 37.02 3.14
C LEU A 505 -4.31 36.38 4.52
N PHE A 506 -3.26 35.75 4.99
CA PHE A 506 -3.20 35.15 6.33
C PHE A 506 -3.27 36.23 7.41
N GLU A 507 -2.46 37.28 7.29
CA GLU A 507 -2.47 38.43 8.19
C GLU A 507 -3.83 39.12 8.22
N ARG A 508 -4.45 39.30 7.05
CA ARG A 508 -5.82 39.85 6.95
C ARG A 508 -6.86 38.99 7.66
N LYS A 509 -6.76 37.65 7.54
CA LYS A 509 -7.64 36.74 8.27
C LYS A 509 -7.41 36.78 9.77
N VAL A 510 -6.17 36.92 10.23
CA VAL A 510 -5.83 37.11 11.65
C VAL A 510 -6.46 38.39 12.16
N GLU A 511 -6.29 39.54 11.46
CA GLU A 511 -6.86 40.84 11.87
C GLU A 511 -8.37 40.83 11.84
N ASN A 512 -9.00 40.25 10.83
CA ASN A 512 -10.47 40.11 10.79
C ASN A 512 -10.98 39.29 11.98
N THR A 513 -10.29 38.21 12.33
CA THR A 513 -10.70 37.36 13.48
C THR A 513 -10.60 38.15 14.80
N LYS A 514 -9.54 38.94 14.98
CA LYS A 514 -9.41 39.84 16.16
C LYS A 514 -10.56 40.82 16.23
N LYS A 515 -10.86 41.49 15.10
CA LYS A 515 -11.95 42.46 15.00
C LYS A 515 -13.30 41.83 15.34
N PHE A 516 -13.64 40.69 14.78
CA PHE A 516 -14.87 39.97 15.09
C PHE A 516 -14.99 39.61 16.58
N LEU A 517 -13.91 39.14 17.21
CA LEU A 517 -13.93 38.85 18.66
C LEU A 517 -14.23 40.09 19.50
N LEU A 518 -13.67 41.25 19.16
CA LEU A 518 -13.97 42.51 19.85
C LEU A 518 -15.43 42.97 19.63
N GLU A 519 -15.93 42.88 18.38
CA GLU A 519 -17.32 43.18 18.04
C GLU A 519 -18.33 42.28 18.79
N PHE A 520 -18.04 40.99 18.94
CA PHE A 520 -18.87 40.06 19.72
C PHE A 520 -18.89 40.44 21.20
N ARG A 521 -17.72 40.83 21.76
CA ARG A 521 -17.65 41.33 23.15
C ARG A 521 -18.43 42.62 23.34
N GLU A 522 -18.33 43.58 22.41
CA GLU A 522 -19.08 44.84 22.45
C GLU A 522 -20.60 44.64 22.37
N LYS A 523 -21.04 43.60 21.66
CA LYS A 523 -22.43 43.16 21.61
C LYS A 523 -22.92 42.45 22.88
N GLY A 524 -22.05 42.29 23.89
CA GLY A 524 -22.36 41.64 25.16
C GLY A 524 -22.37 40.12 25.13
N GLU A 525 -21.85 39.52 24.05
CA GLU A 525 -21.72 38.07 23.95
C GLU A 525 -20.62 37.57 24.89
N LYS A 526 -20.88 36.46 25.61
CA LYS A 526 -19.93 35.87 26.57
C LYS A 526 -19.02 34.80 25.93
N SER A 527 -19.36 34.31 24.77
CA SER A 527 -18.56 33.31 24.04
C SER A 527 -18.99 33.23 22.58
N VAL A 528 -18.09 32.87 21.71
CA VAL A 528 -18.33 32.62 20.29
C VAL A 528 -17.88 31.24 19.88
N GLN A 529 -18.64 30.54 19.04
CA GLN A 529 -18.24 29.25 18.50
C GLN A 529 -17.15 29.39 17.42
N LYS A 530 -16.13 28.57 17.45
CA LYS A 530 -15.07 28.54 16.43
C LYS A 530 -15.59 28.30 15.01
N LYS A 531 -16.75 27.62 14.89
CA LYS A 531 -17.42 27.43 13.60
C LYS A 531 -17.90 28.78 13.03
N VAL A 532 -18.52 29.60 13.83
CA VAL A 532 -19.01 30.96 13.43
C VAL A 532 -17.83 31.81 12.99
N LEU A 533 -16.75 31.86 13.77
CA LEU A 533 -15.56 32.63 13.37
C LEU A 533 -14.95 32.15 12.05
N ARG A 534 -14.95 30.84 11.78
CA ARG A 534 -14.45 30.32 10.48
C ARG A 534 -15.33 30.75 9.32
N GLU A 535 -16.65 30.74 9.51
CA GLU A 535 -17.60 31.17 8.50
C GLU A 535 -17.42 32.68 8.21
N GLU A 536 -17.26 33.50 9.24
CA GLU A 536 -17.05 34.96 9.10
C GLU A 536 -15.76 35.33 8.36
N ILE A 537 -14.68 34.57 8.52
CA ILE A 537 -13.40 34.81 7.82
C ILE A 537 -13.24 33.98 6.55
N GLU A 538 -14.29 33.30 6.10
CA GLU A 538 -14.28 32.42 4.93
C GLU A 538 -13.15 31.38 4.99
N GLU A 539 -12.92 30.73 6.16
CA GLU A 539 -11.90 29.71 6.31
C GLU A 539 -12.53 28.33 6.48
N THR A 540 -12.48 27.52 5.44
CA THR A 540 -13.06 26.17 5.43
C THR A 540 -12.13 25.13 6.03
N ASP A 541 -10.81 25.35 5.96
CA ASP A 541 -9.80 24.41 6.46
C ASP A 541 -9.56 24.59 7.96
N LYS A 542 -9.81 23.51 8.72
CA LYS A 542 -9.60 23.51 10.19
C LYS A 542 -8.14 23.66 10.59
N SER A 543 -7.19 23.15 9.79
CA SER A 543 -5.76 23.25 10.07
C SER A 543 -5.28 24.69 9.91
N ASN A 544 -5.71 25.37 8.84
CA ASN A 544 -5.39 26.79 8.64
C ASN A 544 -6.01 27.68 9.72
N PHE A 545 -7.26 27.39 10.12
CA PHE A 545 -7.88 28.11 11.23
C PHE A 545 -7.13 27.92 12.56
N SER A 546 -6.61 26.72 12.82
CA SER A 546 -5.76 26.49 14.00
C SER A 546 -4.48 27.31 13.99
N LYS A 547 -3.88 27.54 12.80
CA LYS A 547 -2.71 28.43 12.66
C LYS A 547 -3.08 29.88 12.95
N ILE A 548 -4.25 30.35 12.49
CA ILE A 548 -4.77 31.68 12.78
C ILE A 548 -4.94 31.86 14.30
N LEU A 549 -5.56 30.90 14.99
CA LEU A 549 -5.72 30.95 16.44
C LEU A 549 -4.40 30.96 17.20
N ARG A 550 -3.39 30.22 16.73
CA ARG A 550 -2.03 30.26 17.31
C ARG A 550 -1.38 31.63 17.14
N ALA A 551 -1.49 32.23 15.95
CA ALA A 551 -0.95 33.57 15.69
C ALA A 551 -1.66 34.66 16.55
N MET A 552 -2.87 34.37 16.99
CA MET A 552 -3.63 35.29 17.85
C MET A 552 -3.40 35.07 19.35
N ALA A 553 -2.60 34.10 19.76
CA ALA A 553 -2.41 33.77 21.20
C ALA A 553 -2.07 35.01 22.06
N PRO A 554 -1.13 35.89 21.68
CA PRO A 554 -0.85 37.10 22.45
C PRO A 554 -2.08 38.03 22.59
N PHE A 555 -2.84 38.23 21.50
CA PHE A 555 -4.06 39.04 21.51
C PHE A 555 -5.15 38.45 22.42
N LEU A 556 -5.30 37.12 22.43
CA LEU A 556 -6.25 36.45 23.31
C LEU A 556 -5.88 36.65 24.78
N GLU A 557 -4.62 36.58 25.14
CA GLU A 557 -4.11 36.84 26.49
C GLU A 557 -4.32 38.31 26.90
N GLU A 558 -3.94 39.26 26.06
CA GLU A 558 -4.10 40.70 26.33
C GLU A 558 -5.56 41.11 26.60
N ASN A 559 -6.51 40.43 25.94
CA ASN A 559 -7.94 40.74 26.10
C ASN A 559 -8.65 39.82 27.09
N ASN A 560 -7.95 38.95 27.81
CA ASN A 560 -8.47 37.92 28.71
C ASN A 560 -9.47 36.96 28.03
N PHE A 561 -9.30 36.67 26.73
CA PHE A 561 -10.11 35.72 26.00
C PHE A 561 -9.59 34.30 26.21
N LEU A 562 -10.49 33.37 26.53
CA LEU A 562 -10.13 32.00 26.80
C LEU A 562 -10.49 31.07 25.62
N ASN A 563 -9.49 30.53 24.94
CA ASN A 563 -9.67 29.57 23.88
C ASN A 563 -9.81 28.15 24.46
N LYS A 564 -11.05 27.63 24.61
CA LYS A 564 -11.31 26.32 25.20
C LYS A 564 -12.32 25.52 24.39
N GLY A 565 -11.95 24.27 24.00
CA GLY A 565 -12.81 23.36 23.26
C GLY A 565 -13.29 23.97 21.93
N GLN A 566 -14.58 24.00 21.67
CA GLN A 566 -15.19 24.53 20.43
C GLN A 566 -15.53 26.04 20.49
N LYS A 567 -15.18 26.70 21.57
CA LYS A 567 -15.55 28.10 21.82
C LYS A 567 -14.33 28.95 22.19
N ILE A 568 -14.46 30.26 21.94
CA ILE A 568 -13.65 31.30 22.55
C ILE A 568 -14.56 32.06 23.50
N TYR A 569 -14.19 32.17 24.78
CA TYR A 569 -14.87 32.94 25.79
C TYR A 569 -14.29 34.36 25.80
N LEU A 570 -15.16 35.38 25.80
CA LEU A 570 -14.83 36.79 25.62
C LEU A 570 -14.82 37.54 26.93
#